data_a32a0dd8238ec60700e653fae3b4a8f1
#
_entry.id   a32a0dd8238ec60700e653fae3b4a8f1
#
_cell.length_a   1.000
_cell.length_b   1.000
_cell.length_c   1.000
_cell.angle_alpha   90.00
_cell.angle_beta   90.00
_cell.angle_gamma   90.00
#
_symmetry.space_group_name_H-M   'P 1'
#
loop_
_entity.id
_entity.type
_entity.pdbx_description
1 polymer ?
#
loop_
_entity_poly.entity_id
_entity_poly.type
_entity_poly.pdbx_seq_one_letter_code
_entity_poly.pdbx_strand_id
1 'polypeptide(L)'
;MIIITGAAGFIASNLITRLNEEQFKDIVLVDDFSHQDKNRNFENKTFSSKVEREEFIPWLRENHRFVEFVFHLGARTDTTEFDKDIFDKLNLNYSKAVWNTCVEFGLPLVYASSAATYGMGEHGYDDSEQIIDQLQPLNPYGESKNEFDKWVIQQERKPFFWAGLKFFNVYGPNEYHKGRMASVVYHAFQQIKKTSQMKLFRSHNPEFRDGEQKRDFIYVKDVVDVMYFLMINRKESGIFNLGTSKARTFHDLVSNTFKAMGLPENIEFIDTPEDIRDTYQYFTEARMERLRSAGYTRSFTSLEDGVNDYVKNYLQDSKIY
;
A
#
# COMPACT_ATOMS: atom_id res chain seq x y z
N MET A 1 8.94 10.10 19.88
CA MET A 1 9.42 9.67 18.53
C MET A 1 8.41 8.78 17.84
N ILE A 2 8.21 8.96 16.53
CA ILE A 2 7.43 8.04 15.67
C ILE A 2 8.42 7.31 14.76
N ILE A 3 8.31 5.99 14.69
CA ILE A 3 9.17 5.17 13.83
C ILE A 3 8.41 4.81 12.55
N ILE A 4 9.08 4.94 11.39
CA ILE A 4 8.50 4.53 10.10
C ILE A 4 9.51 3.65 9.39
N THR A 5 9.19 2.36 9.22
CA THR A 5 10.02 1.45 8.40
C THR A 5 9.56 1.47 6.93
N GLY A 6 10.47 1.21 6.01
CA GLY A 6 10.24 1.40 4.58
C GLY A 6 10.07 2.89 4.22
N ALA A 7 10.71 3.76 5.00
CA ALA A 7 10.50 5.21 5.02
C ALA A 7 10.75 5.91 3.67
N ALA A 8 11.69 5.41 2.88
CA ALA A 8 11.96 5.90 1.53
C ALA A 8 10.97 5.39 0.48
N GLY A 9 10.08 4.46 0.85
CA GLY A 9 9.07 3.87 -0.03
C GLY A 9 7.91 4.81 -0.34
N PHE A 10 7.03 4.37 -1.24
CA PHE A 10 5.87 5.11 -1.74
C PHE A 10 4.92 5.58 -0.63
N ILE A 11 4.28 4.64 0.08
CA ILE A 11 3.25 4.97 1.08
C ILE A 11 3.89 5.65 2.30
N ALA A 12 5.03 5.13 2.76
CA ALA A 12 5.71 5.64 3.94
C ALA A 12 6.16 7.10 3.80
N SER A 13 6.68 7.48 2.63
CA SER A 13 7.07 8.87 2.39
C SER A 13 5.89 9.84 2.36
N ASN A 14 4.73 9.40 1.87
CA ASN A 14 3.49 10.18 1.97
C ASN A 14 3.02 10.32 3.43
N LEU A 15 3.18 9.25 4.24
CA LEU A 15 2.86 9.32 5.67
C LEU A 15 3.76 10.33 6.40
N ILE A 16 5.06 10.40 6.08
CA ILE A 16 5.96 11.41 6.66
C ILE A 16 5.44 12.82 6.37
N THR A 17 5.03 13.11 5.13
CA THR A 17 4.43 14.40 4.78
C THR A 17 3.19 14.67 5.62
N ARG A 18 2.25 13.72 5.68
CA ARG A 18 1.02 13.85 6.47
C ARG A 18 1.29 14.13 7.95
N LEU A 19 2.28 13.45 8.53
CA LEU A 19 2.70 13.69 9.91
C LEU A 19 3.36 15.07 10.08
N ASN A 20 4.17 15.51 9.14
CA ASN A 20 4.77 16.84 9.16
C ASN A 20 3.73 17.96 9.06
N GLU A 21 2.67 17.79 8.26
CA GLU A 21 1.52 18.71 8.20
C GLU A 21 0.84 18.85 9.56
N GLU A 22 0.76 17.77 10.32
CA GLU A 22 0.22 17.72 11.70
C GLU A 22 1.29 18.08 12.77
N GLN A 23 2.42 18.65 12.35
CA GLN A 23 3.52 19.12 13.22
C GLN A 23 4.29 18.01 13.95
N PHE A 24 4.11 16.74 13.60
CA PHE A 24 4.99 15.66 14.08
C PHE A 24 6.31 15.72 13.29
N LYS A 25 7.40 16.06 13.99
CA LYS A 25 8.73 16.23 13.39
C LYS A 25 9.76 15.25 13.96
N ASP A 26 9.50 14.71 15.15
CA ASP A 26 10.35 13.70 15.78
C ASP A 26 10.04 12.31 15.21
N ILE A 27 10.52 12.09 13.99
CA ILE A 27 10.29 10.89 13.19
C ILE A 27 11.65 10.24 12.90
N VAL A 28 11.75 8.94 13.13
CA VAL A 28 12.92 8.13 12.77
C VAL A 28 12.59 7.32 11.52
N LEU A 29 13.39 7.52 10.48
CA LEU A 29 13.27 6.83 9.21
C LEU A 29 14.09 5.54 9.24
N VAL A 30 13.45 4.41 8.93
CA VAL A 30 14.11 3.11 8.83
C VAL A 30 13.95 2.55 7.42
N ASP A 31 15.04 2.34 6.70
CA ASP A 31 15.04 1.75 5.35
C ASP A 31 16.42 1.16 5.02
N ASP A 32 16.54 0.58 3.84
CA ASP A 32 17.79 0.35 3.14
C ASP A 32 18.10 1.59 2.30
N PHE A 33 18.94 2.49 2.81
CA PHE A 33 19.25 3.76 2.16
C PHE A 33 20.31 3.65 1.06
N SER A 34 20.79 2.46 0.74
CA SER A 34 21.69 2.23 -0.40
C SER A 34 21.01 2.49 -1.76
N HIS A 35 19.69 2.42 -1.82
CA HIS A 35 18.87 2.65 -3.01
C HIS A 35 18.62 4.14 -3.25
N GLN A 36 19.52 4.80 -3.97
CA GLN A 36 19.49 6.26 -4.20
C GLN A 36 18.26 6.77 -4.96
N ASP A 37 17.64 5.95 -5.80
CA ASP A 37 16.41 6.25 -6.53
C ASP A 37 15.20 6.58 -5.64
N LYS A 38 15.22 6.11 -4.38
CA LYS A 38 14.21 6.41 -3.37
C LYS A 38 14.48 7.69 -2.58
N ASN A 39 15.70 8.21 -2.60
CA ASN A 39 16.11 9.31 -1.70
C ASN A 39 15.29 10.58 -1.90
N ARG A 40 14.87 10.87 -3.14
CA ARG A 40 13.95 11.99 -3.43
C ARG A 40 12.71 11.99 -2.54
N ASN A 41 12.20 10.83 -2.16
CA ASN A 41 10.94 10.70 -1.45
C ASN A 41 10.96 11.31 -0.05
N PHE A 42 12.14 11.55 0.53
CA PHE A 42 12.26 12.15 1.87
C PHE A 42 13.15 13.42 1.94
N GLU A 43 13.72 13.87 0.82
CA GLU A 43 14.64 15.03 0.80
C GLU A 43 14.02 16.32 1.37
N ASN A 44 12.74 16.55 1.13
CA ASN A 44 12.03 17.76 1.56
C ASN A 44 11.18 17.53 2.83
N LYS A 45 11.47 16.49 3.62
CA LYS A 45 10.68 16.14 4.79
C LYS A 45 11.45 16.39 6.08
N THR A 46 10.73 16.67 7.15
CA THR A 46 11.32 16.86 8.47
C THR A 46 11.30 15.56 9.26
N PHE A 47 12.46 15.14 9.73
CA PHE A 47 12.66 13.95 10.57
C PHE A 47 13.89 14.12 11.46
N SER A 48 14.00 13.31 12.52
CA SER A 48 15.07 13.41 13.52
C SER A 48 16.32 12.64 13.10
N SER A 49 16.17 11.42 12.60
CA SER A 49 17.31 10.56 12.25
C SER A 49 16.94 9.46 11.28
N LYS A 50 17.98 8.80 10.75
CA LYS A 50 17.88 7.60 9.91
C LYS A 50 18.54 6.43 10.62
N VAL A 51 17.96 5.23 10.46
CA VAL A 51 18.49 3.96 10.96
C VAL A 51 18.43 2.96 9.82
N GLU A 52 19.57 2.28 9.55
CA GLU A 52 19.60 1.21 8.55
C GLU A 52 18.70 0.04 9.00
N ARG A 53 18.00 -0.56 8.05
CA ARG A 53 17.04 -1.64 8.33
C ARG A 53 17.63 -2.78 9.16
N GLU A 54 18.87 -3.17 8.86
CA GLU A 54 19.56 -4.25 9.56
C GLU A 54 19.91 -3.91 11.00
N GLU A 55 20.07 -2.63 11.31
CA GLU A 55 20.40 -2.13 12.66
C GLU A 55 19.15 -1.80 13.48
N PHE A 56 17.97 -1.82 12.85
CA PHE A 56 16.76 -1.29 13.47
C PHE A 56 16.33 -2.03 14.74
N ILE A 57 16.36 -3.35 14.78
CA ILE A 57 15.89 -4.11 15.96
C ILE A 57 16.78 -3.85 17.18
N PRO A 58 18.13 -3.92 17.10
CA PRO A 58 18.98 -3.49 18.20
C PRO A 58 18.75 -2.05 18.62
N TRP A 59 18.66 -1.14 17.65
CA TRP A 59 18.42 0.27 17.90
C TRP A 59 17.08 0.51 18.63
N LEU A 60 16.00 -0.17 18.21
CA LEU A 60 14.68 -0.05 18.83
C LEU A 60 14.70 -0.53 20.31
N ARG A 61 15.42 -1.62 20.60
CA ARG A 61 15.61 -2.12 21.96
C ARG A 61 16.31 -1.11 22.88
N GLU A 62 17.30 -0.40 22.37
CA GLU A 62 18.03 0.62 23.13
C GLU A 62 17.22 1.90 23.34
N ASN A 63 16.39 2.26 22.34
CA ASN A 63 15.70 3.56 22.30
C ASN A 63 14.18 3.48 22.60
N HIS A 64 13.63 2.29 22.90
CA HIS A 64 12.18 2.05 23.06
C HIS A 64 11.48 3.05 23.99
N ARG A 65 12.17 3.57 25.02
CA ARG A 65 11.62 4.51 26.02
C ARG A 65 11.16 5.84 25.41
N PHE A 66 11.68 6.20 24.25
CA PHE A 66 11.36 7.43 23.53
C PHE A 66 10.38 7.20 22.40
N VAL A 67 10.04 5.94 22.10
CA VAL A 67 9.14 5.58 20.98
C VAL A 67 7.69 5.62 21.44
N GLU A 68 6.88 6.37 20.71
CA GLU A 68 5.45 6.54 20.96
C GLU A 68 4.58 5.72 20.01
N PHE A 69 5.10 5.44 18.81
CA PHE A 69 4.37 4.72 17.77
C PHE A 69 5.30 4.13 16.71
N VAL A 70 4.93 2.97 16.17
CA VAL A 70 5.66 2.30 15.09
C VAL A 70 4.75 2.09 13.89
N PHE A 71 5.14 2.60 12.72
CA PHE A 71 4.57 2.24 11.43
C PHE A 71 5.53 1.31 10.70
N HIS A 72 5.15 0.04 10.58
CA HIS A 72 5.94 -0.96 9.88
C HIS A 72 5.41 -1.15 8.45
N LEU A 73 5.96 -0.38 7.50
CA LEU A 73 5.56 -0.35 6.10
C LEU A 73 6.60 -0.97 5.15
N GLY A 74 7.79 -1.25 5.66
CA GLY A 74 8.88 -1.85 4.90
C GLY A 74 8.59 -3.29 4.50
N ALA A 75 8.70 -3.57 3.20
CA ALA A 75 8.58 -4.92 2.66
C ALA A 75 9.20 -5.01 1.25
N ARG A 76 9.58 -6.20 0.82
CA ARG A 76 9.76 -6.51 -0.58
C ARG A 76 8.37 -6.66 -1.22
N THR A 77 8.05 -5.87 -2.24
CA THR A 77 6.69 -5.76 -2.81
C THR A 77 6.59 -6.21 -4.26
N ASP A 78 7.63 -6.83 -4.82
CA ASP A 78 7.65 -7.31 -6.19
C ASP A 78 6.83 -8.60 -6.32
N THR A 79 5.66 -8.53 -6.92
CA THR A 79 4.77 -9.69 -7.12
C THR A 79 5.24 -10.66 -8.21
N THR A 80 6.31 -10.31 -8.92
CA THR A 80 6.91 -11.13 -9.96
C THR A 80 8.24 -11.75 -9.53
N GLU A 81 8.65 -11.55 -8.29
CA GLU A 81 9.72 -12.26 -7.63
C GLU A 81 9.18 -13.59 -7.08
N PHE A 82 9.85 -14.70 -7.39
CA PHE A 82 9.46 -16.05 -6.98
C PHE A 82 10.40 -16.68 -5.95
N ASP A 83 11.49 -16.01 -5.60
CA ASP A 83 12.37 -16.45 -4.53
C ASP A 83 11.72 -16.25 -3.16
N LYS A 84 11.21 -17.32 -2.57
CA LYS A 84 10.53 -17.30 -1.26
C LYS A 84 11.47 -16.87 -0.13
N ASP A 85 12.74 -17.21 -0.18
CA ASP A 85 13.69 -16.90 0.89
C ASP A 85 13.83 -15.38 1.11
N ILE A 86 13.72 -14.61 0.02
CA ILE A 86 13.72 -13.14 0.08
C ILE A 86 12.51 -12.63 0.88
N PHE A 87 11.31 -13.19 0.60
CA PHE A 87 10.08 -12.80 1.29
C PHE A 87 10.05 -13.29 2.73
N ASP A 88 10.54 -14.50 2.99
CA ASP A 88 10.66 -15.03 4.34
C ASP A 88 11.58 -14.16 5.20
N LYS A 89 12.72 -13.75 4.66
CA LYS A 89 13.67 -12.89 5.36
C LYS A 89 13.12 -11.47 5.57
N LEU A 90 12.71 -10.81 4.47
CA LEU A 90 12.44 -9.36 4.47
C LEU A 90 10.99 -9.02 4.83
N ASN A 91 10.03 -9.92 4.63
CA ASN A 91 8.63 -9.68 4.95
C ASN A 91 8.22 -10.42 6.23
N LEU A 92 8.31 -11.76 6.25
CA LEU A 92 7.76 -12.56 7.35
C LEU A 92 8.61 -12.43 8.64
N ASN A 93 9.89 -12.80 8.56
CA ASN A 93 10.74 -12.87 9.76
C ASN A 93 11.08 -11.47 10.30
N TYR A 94 11.30 -10.50 9.41
CA TYR A 94 11.53 -9.12 9.83
C TYR A 94 10.29 -8.52 10.50
N SER A 95 9.09 -8.73 9.94
CA SER A 95 7.84 -8.28 10.55
C SER A 95 7.59 -8.94 11.91
N LYS A 96 7.88 -10.25 12.06
CA LYS A 96 7.84 -10.94 13.37
C LYS A 96 8.80 -10.33 14.38
N ALA A 97 10.01 -9.97 13.97
CA ALA A 97 10.98 -9.32 14.84
C ALA A 97 10.49 -7.93 15.31
N VAL A 98 9.95 -7.12 14.41
CA VAL A 98 9.34 -5.82 14.75
C VAL A 98 8.16 -6.00 15.71
N TRP A 99 7.23 -6.91 15.40
CA TRP A 99 6.08 -7.21 16.25
C TRP A 99 6.51 -7.63 17.67
N ASN A 100 7.41 -8.62 17.78
CA ASN A 100 7.86 -9.12 19.06
C ASN A 100 8.54 -8.04 19.91
N THR A 101 9.32 -7.15 19.29
CA THR A 101 9.94 -6.01 19.97
C THR A 101 8.87 -5.00 20.44
N CYS A 102 7.84 -4.75 19.63
CA CYS A 102 6.71 -3.91 20.04
C CYS A 102 5.92 -4.53 21.21
N VAL A 103 5.72 -5.84 21.22
CA VAL A 103 5.09 -6.57 22.35
C VAL A 103 5.96 -6.47 23.62
N GLU A 104 7.27 -6.69 23.49
CA GLU A 104 8.21 -6.68 24.62
C GLU A 104 8.19 -5.33 25.36
N PHE A 105 8.13 -4.23 24.61
CA PHE A 105 8.22 -2.88 25.16
C PHE A 105 6.88 -2.12 25.19
N GLY A 106 5.76 -2.78 24.89
CA GLY A 106 4.43 -2.16 24.92
C GLY A 106 4.25 -1.05 23.89
N LEU A 107 4.89 -1.14 22.72
CA LEU A 107 4.80 -0.12 21.66
C LEU A 107 3.59 -0.37 20.75
N PRO A 108 2.77 0.65 20.43
CA PRO A 108 1.69 0.52 19.47
C PRO A 108 2.24 0.37 18.04
N LEU A 109 1.54 -0.42 17.22
CA LEU A 109 2.02 -0.82 15.89
C LEU A 109 0.92 -0.74 14.83
N VAL A 110 1.18 -0.08 13.72
CA VAL A 110 0.44 -0.26 12.46
C VAL A 110 1.38 -0.91 11.45
N TYR A 111 0.93 -1.99 10.79
CA TYR A 111 1.74 -2.66 9.78
C TYR A 111 1.02 -2.80 8.44
N ALA A 112 1.81 -2.87 7.36
CA ALA A 112 1.31 -3.07 6.01
C ALA A 112 1.04 -4.55 5.73
N SER A 113 -0.24 -4.92 5.57
CA SER A 113 -0.69 -6.12 4.88
C SER A 113 -1.09 -5.77 3.43
N SER A 114 -1.80 -6.64 2.73
CA SER A 114 -2.13 -6.44 1.32
C SER A 114 -3.40 -7.17 0.91
N ALA A 115 -4.18 -6.59 -0.02
CA ALA A 115 -5.26 -7.29 -0.69
C ALA A 115 -4.78 -8.48 -1.56
N ALA A 116 -3.48 -8.58 -1.86
CA ALA A 116 -2.88 -9.75 -2.51
C ALA A 116 -3.09 -11.05 -1.69
N THR A 117 -3.36 -10.95 -0.40
CA THR A 117 -3.70 -12.10 0.46
C THR A 117 -5.01 -12.79 0.06
N TYR A 118 -5.92 -12.09 -0.61
CA TYR A 118 -7.24 -12.63 -1.00
C TYR A 118 -7.23 -13.57 -2.19
N GLY A 119 -6.10 -13.72 -2.89
CA GLY A 119 -6.00 -14.59 -4.06
C GLY A 119 -6.95 -14.17 -5.18
N MET A 120 -7.72 -15.10 -5.71
CA MET A 120 -8.76 -14.82 -6.72
C MET A 120 -10.07 -14.27 -6.11
N GLY A 121 -10.14 -14.15 -4.77
CA GLY A 121 -11.32 -13.66 -4.08
C GLY A 121 -12.39 -14.73 -3.82
N GLU A 122 -12.00 -16.00 -3.77
CA GLU A 122 -12.92 -17.15 -3.57
C GLU A 122 -13.73 -17.04 -2.28
N HIS A 123 -13.18 -16.38 -1.26
CA HIS A 123 -13.83 -16.10 0.03
C HIS A 123 -14.32 -14.65 0.16
N GLY A 124 -14.37 -13.91 -0.97
CA GLY A 124 -14.67 -12.48 -0.97
C GLY A 124 -13.50 -11.65 -0.46
N TYR A 125 -13.74 -10.36 -0.27
CA TYR A 125 -12.76 -9.38 0.19
C TYR A 125 -13.13 -8.85 1.58
N ASP A 126 -13.36 -9.76 2.51
CA ASP A 126 -13.74 -9.49 3.90
C ASP A 126 -12.50 -9.53 4.80
N ASP A 127 -12.34 -8.56 5.71
CA ASP A 127 -11.21 -8.50 6.65
C ASP A 127 -11.49 -9.25 7.98
N SER A 128 -12.49 -10.12 7.99
CA SER A 128 -12.74 -11.02 9.11
C SER A 128 -11.55 -11.94 9.36
N GLU A 129 -11.11 -12.01 10.61
CA GLU A 129 -10.00 -12.87 11.01
C GLU A 129 -10.34 -14.38 10.83
N GLN A 130 -11.62 -14.73 10.73
CA GLN A 130 -12.10 -16.12 10.57
C GLN A 130 -11.79 -16.73 9.20
N ILE A 131 -11.60 -15.90 8.16
CA ILE A 131 -11.31 -16.40 6.80
C ILE A 131 -9.82 -16.41 6.47
N ILE A 132 -8.96 -15.81 7.31
CA ILE A 132 -7.54 -15.62 6.99
C ILE A 132 -6.82 -16.94 6.71
N ASP A 133 -7.14 -18.02 7.44
CA ASP A 133 -6.57 -19.35 7.22
C ASP A 133 -6.99 -19.98 5.89
N GLN A 134 -8.12 -19.55 5.31
CA GLN A 134 -8.68 -20.08 4.08
C GLN A 134 -8.18 -19.34 2.82
N LEU A 135 -7.54 -18.18 2.99
CA LEU A 135 -7.07 -17.35 1.88
C LEU A 135 -5.96 -18.04 1.10
N GLN A 136 -6.01 -17.93 -0.23
CA GLN A 136 -5.06 -18.53 -1.16
C GLN A 136 -4.37 -17.47 -2.03
N PRO A 137 -3.32 -16.82 -1.54
CA PRO A 137 -2.55 -15.84 -2.32
C PRO A 137 -1.97 -16.45 -3.60
N LEU A 138 -1.82 -15.63 -4.67
CA LEU A 138 -1.39 -16.08 -5.99
C LEU A 138 0.12 -16.01 -6.21
N ASN A 139 0.88 -15.45 -5.29
CA ASN A 139 2.32 -15.25 -5.44
C ASN A 139 3.02 -15.19 -4.06
N PRO A 140 4.36 -15.38 -4.01
CA PRO A 140 5.11 -15.41 -2.77
C PRO A 140 5.00 -14.13 -1.94
N TYR A 141 4.82 -12.96 -2.58
CA TYR A 141 4.55 -11.71 -1.86
C TYR A 141 3.24 -11.79 -1.06
N GLY A 142 2.13 -12.17 -1.72
CA GLY A 142 0.83 -12.34 -1.06
C GLY A 142 0.88 -13.41 0.04
N GLU A 143 1.58 -14.53 -0.22
CA GLU A 143 1.82 -15.58 0.78
C GLU A 143 2.51 -15.02 2.01
N SER A 144 3.61 -14.26 1.85
CA SER A 144 4.36 -13.69 2.98
C SER A 144 3.53 -12.76 3.86
N LYS A 145 2.62 -11.98 3.24
CA LYS A 145 1.68 -11.12 3.96
C LYS A 145 0.61 -11.91 4.68
N ASN A 146 0.04 -12.94 4.04
CA ASN A 146 -0.97 -13.80 4.65
C ASN A 146 -0.40 -14.62 5.80
N GLU A 147 0.80 -15.17 5.65
CA GLU A 147 1.48 -15.91 6.72
C GLU A 147 1.79 -15.01 7.93
N PHE A 148 2.11 -13.74 7.72
CA PHE A 148 2.26 -12.80 8.83
C PHE A 148 0.91 -12.49 9.48
N ASP A 149 -0.16 -12.23 8.71
CA ASP A 149 -1.51 -12.01 9.25
C ASP A 149 -1.98 -13.22 10.08
N LYS A 150 -1.83 -14.46 9.56
CA LYS A 150 -2.13 -15.71 10.29
C LYS A 150 -1.36 -15.80 11.60
N TRP A 151 -0.06 -15.55 11.53
CA TRP A 151 0.80 -15.61 12.71
C TRP A 151 0.38 -14.59 13.77
N VAL A 152 0.06 -13.34 13.37
CA VAL A 152 -0.38 -12.27 14.29
C VAL A 152 -1.64 -12.63 15.05
N ILE A 153 -2.66 -13.16 14.37
CA ILE A 153 -3.94 -13.49 15.03
C ILE A 153 -3.78 -14.62 16.05
N GLN A 154 -2.82 -15.53 15.86
CA GLN A 154 -2.53 -16.66 16.76
C GLN A 154 -1.71 -16.26 18.00
N GLN A 155 -1.12 -15.04 18.04
CA GLN A 155 -0.32 -14.64 19.19
C GLN A 155 -1.18 -14.38 20.42
N GLU A 156 -0.81 -14.98 21.57
CA GLU A 156 -1.45 -14.70 22.86
C GLU A 156 -1.12 -13.29 23.36
N ARG A 157 0.14 -12.86 23.18
CA ARG A 157 0.60 -11.51 23.54
C ARG A 157 0.65 -10.63 22.31
N LYS A 158 -0.01 -9.49 22.38
CA LYS A 158 -0.09 -8.50 21.30
C LYS A 158 0.29 -7.11 21.80
N PRO A 159 0.73 -6.17 20.94
CA PRO A 159 0.85 -4.78 21.33
C PRO A 159 -0.50 -4.26 21.87
N PHE A 160 -0.49 -3.34 22.83
CA PHE A 160 -1.75 -2.84 23.41
C PHE A 160 -2.69 -2.18 22.40
N PHE A 161 -2.10 -1.70 21.30
CA PHE A 161 -2.81 -1.30 20.08
C PHE A 161 -2.03 -1.79 18.87
N TRP A 162 -2.71 -2.40 17.93
CA TRP A 162 -2.13 -2.80 16.65
C TRP A 162 -3.17 -2.78 15.53
N ALA A 163 -2.74 -2.46 14.31
CA ALA A 163 -3.58 -2.58 13.12
C ALA A 163 -2.77 -3.11 11.94
N GLY A 164 -3.27 -4.18 11.32
CA GLY A 164 -2.80 -4.68 10.03
C GLY A 164 -3.66 -4.10 8.92
N LEU A 165 -3.06 -3.41 7.94
CA LEU A 165 -3.80 -2.76 6.89
C LEU A 165 -3.65 -3.52 5.56
N LYS A 166 -4.71 -4.18 5.10
CA LYS A 166 -4.76 -4.81 3.78
C LYS A 166 -4.99 -3.74 2.72
N PHE A 167 -3.88 -3.19 2.18
CA PHE A 167 -3.95 -2.18 1.13
C PHE A 167 -4.50 -2.77 -0.17
N PHE A 168 -5.50 -2.10 -0.74
CA PHE A 168 -5.98 -2.36 -2.09
C PHE A 168 -5.10 -1.62 -3.11
N ASN A 169 -5.60 -1.24 -4.26
CA ASN A 169 -4.77 -0.68 -5.33
C ASN A 169 -4.44 0.80 -5.06
N VAL A 170 -3.39 1.04 -4.28
CA VAL A 170 -2.94 2.39 -3.92
C VAL A 170 -2.24 3.05 -5.11
N TYR A 171 -2.57 4.31 -5.40
CA TYR A 171 -1.92 5.15 -6.40
C TYR A 171 -1.65 6.56 -5.87
N GLY A 172 -0.68 7.27 -6.45
CA GLY A 172 -0.40 8.66 -6.09
C GLY A 172 1.07 9.04 -6.12
N PRO A 173 1.42 10.25 -5.66
CA PRO A 173 2.79 10.76 -5.71
C PRO A 173 3.78 9.88 -4.93
N ASN A 174 5.07 10.00 -5.29
CA ASN A 174 6.21 9.30 -4.68
C ASN A 174 6.36 7.82 -5.09
N GLU A 175 5.62 7.32 -6.08
CA GLU A 175 5.77 5.94 -6.55
C GLU A 175 6.78 5.75 -7.71
N TYR A 176 7.46 6.80 -8.14
CA TYR A 176 8.29 6.84 -9.35
C TYR A 176 9.42 5.80 -9.41
N HIS A 177 9.95 5.40 -8.26
CA HIS A 177 11.00 4.39 -8.11
C HIS A 177 10.50 2.95 -8.28
N LYS A 178 9.19 2.72 -8.36
CA LYS A 178 8.62 1.36 -8.33
C LYS A 178 8.72 0.60 -9.66
N GLY A 179 9.21 1.24 -10.73
CA GLY A 179 9.31 0.62 -12.03
C GLY A 179 7.97 0.01 -12.46
N ARG A 180 7.96 -1.26 -12.86
CA ARG A 180 6.74 -1.96 -13.29
C ARG A 180 5.68 -2.13 -12.19
N MET A 181 6.05 -2.03 -10.93
CA MET A 181 5.14 -2.13 -9.78
C MET A 181 4.48 -0.79 -9.43
N ALA A 182 4.72 0.28 -10.20
CA ALA A 182 3.98 1.53 -10.08
C ALA A 182 2.51 1.36 -10.50
N SER A 183 1.64 2.27 -10.07
CA SER A 183 0.22 2.21 -10.38
C SER A 183 -0.08 2.34 -11.87
N VAL A 184 -1.26 1.86 -12.28
CA VAL A 184 -1.75 2.01 -13.66
C VAL A 184 -1.92 3.50 -14.02
N VAL A 185 -2.22 4.39 -13.07
CA VAL A 185 -2.26 5.84 -13.31
C VAL A 185 -0.90 6.37 -13.78
N TYR A 186 0.17 5.96 -13.08
CA TYR A 186 1.53 6.34 -13.45
C TYR A 186 1.91 5.81 -14.84
N HIS A 187 1.65 4.53 -15.10
CA HIS A 187 1.95 3.91 -16.39
C HIS A 187 1.13 4.54 -17.53
N ALA A 188 -0.15 4.81 -17.30
CA ALA A 188 -1.02 5.48 -18.28
C ALA A 188 -0.49 6.88 -18.62
N PHE A 189 -0.16 7.68 -17.59
CA PHE A 189 0.42 9.01 -17.81
C PHE A 189 1.70 8.95 -18.65
N GLN A 190 2.63 8.05 -18.32
CA GLN A 190 3.89 7.91 -19.06
C GLN A 190 3.69 7.47 -20.51
N GLN A 191 2.80 6.49 -20.72
CA GLN A 191 2.50 5.99 -22.08
C GLN A 191 1.77 7.04 -22.91
N ILE A 192 0.75 7.70 -22.37
CA ILE A 192 0.00 8.77 -23.05
C ILE A 192 0.92 9.94 -23.39
N LYS A 193 1.78 10.36 -22.46
CA LYS A 193 2.77 11.43 -22.69
C LYS A 193 3.72 11.11 -23.86
N LYS A 194 4.09 9.84 -24.01
CA LYS A 194 5.03 9.37 -25.04
C LYS A 194 4.37 9.13 -26.40
N THR A 195 3.15 8.61 -26.43
CA THR A 195 2.53 8.05 -27.66
C THR A 195 1.16 8.64 -27.99
N SER A 196 0.60 9.47 -27.11
CA SER A 196 -0.79 9.94 -27.17
C SER A 196 -1.82 8.82 -27.19
N GLN A 197 -1.45 7.64 -26.71
CA GLN A 197 -2.28 6.43 -26.69
C GLN A 197 -2.03 5.63 -25.41
N MET A 198 -3.04 4.88 -24.95
CA MET A 198 -2.91 3.90 -23.86
C MET A 198 -3.38 2.53 -24.31
N LYS A 199 -2.63 1.49 -23.94
CA LYS A 199 -3.00 0.09 -24.19
C LYS A 199 -3.63 -0.51 -22.94
N LEU A 200 -4.83 -1.06 -23.08
CA LEU A 200 -5.53 -1.84 -22.07
C LEU A 200 -5.69 -3.30 -22.51
N PHE A 201 -5.77 -4.19 -21.54
CA PHE A 201 -6.00 -5.60 -21.82
C PHE A 201 -7.45 -5.86 -22.23
N ARG A 202 -7.62 -6.68 -23.25
CA ARG A 202 -8.91 -7.31 -23.56
C ARG A 202 -9.31 -8.24 -22.43
N SER A 203 -10.63 -8.38 -22.27
CA SER A 203 -11.17 -9.40 -21.38
C SER A 203 -11.09 -10.79 -22.05
N HIS A 204 -10.69 -11.80 -21.26
CA HIS A 204 -10.84 -13.21 -21.62
C HIS A 204 -11.93 -13.89 -20.77
N ASN A 205 -12.67 -13.09 -19.97
CA ASN A 205 -13.84 -13.53 -19.21
C ASN A 205 -15.10 -12.90 -19.83
N PRO A 206 -16.10 -13.70 -20.28
CA PRO A 206 -17.31 -13.18 -20.95
C PRO A 206 -18.19 -12.29 -20.06
N GLU A 207 -17.98 -12.29 -18.74
CA GLU A 207 -18.71 -11.44 -17.81
C GLU A 207 -18.20 -9.97 -17.81
N PHE A 208 -17.04 -9.71 -18.42
CA PHE A 208 -16.43 -8.39 -18.47
C PHE A 208 -16.14 -8.01 -19.92
N ARG A 209 -16.45 -6.77 -20.30
CA ARG A 209 -16.00 -6.21 -21.56
C ARG A 209 -14.53 -5.82 -21.50
N ASP A 210 -13.93 -5.51 -22.65
CA ASP A 210 -12.55 -5.04 -22.76
C ASP A 210 -12.35 -3.78 -21.92
N GLY A 211 -11.33 -3.79 -21.04
CA GLY A 211 -11.02 -2.68 -20.12
C GLY A 211 -11.97 -2.51 -18.93
N GLU A 212 -13.03 -3.34 -18.81
CA GLU A 212 -14.01 -3.25 -17.72
C GLU A 212 -13.68 -4.14 -16.51
N GLN A 213 -12.50 -4.76 -16.48
CA GLN A 213 -11.97 -5.38 -15.25
C GLN A 213 -11.88 -4.30 -14.16
N LYS A 214 -12.26 -4.65 -12.93
CA LYS A 214 -12.42 -3.68 -11.84
C LYS A 214 -11.42 -3.86 -10.71
N ARG A 215 -10.98 -2.75 -10.14
CA ARG A 215 -10.17 -2.71 -8.93
C ARG A 215 -10.69 -1.62 -7.98
N ASP A 216 -10.49 -1.86 -6.71
CA ASP A 216 -10.64 -0.80 -5.71
C ASP A 216 -9.36 0.04 -5.69
N PHE A 217 -9.43 1.18 -6.38
CA PHE A 217 -8.34 2.14 -6.45
C PHE A 217 -8.47 3.15 -5.31
N ILE A 218 -7.45 3.26 -4.48
CA ILE A 218 -7.42 4.20 -3.36
C ILE A 218 -6.27 5.20 -3.52
N TYR A 219 -6.56 6.48 -3.29
CA TYR A 219 -5.56 7.53 -3.36
C TYR A 219 -4.66 7.49 -2.11
N VAL A 220 -3.34 7.64 -2.31
CA VAL A 220 -2.37 7.50 -1.22
C VAL A 220 -2.57 8.49 -0.09
N LYS A 221 -3.10 9.69 -0.36
CA LYS A 221 -3.41 10.67 0.70
C LYS A 221 -4.49 10.18 1.65
N ASP A 222 -5.49 9.46 1.14
CA ASP A 222 -6.52 8.83 1.98
C ASP A 222 -5.93 7.69 2.82
N VAL A 223 -5.01 6.91 2.25
CA VAL A 223 -4.30 5.84 2.97
C VAL A 223 -3.57 6.40 4.18
N VAL A 224 -2.78 7.47 4.00
CA VAL A 224 -2.01 8.06 5.10
C VAL A 224 -2.89 8.80 6.10
N ASP A 225 -4.06 9.32 5.69
CA ASP A 225 -5.05 9.90 6.61
C ASP A 225 -5.67 8.84 7.52
N VAL A 226 -5.99 7.64 7.00
CA VAL A 226 -6.43 6.50 7.83
C VAL A 226 -5.33 6.08 8.80
N MET A 227 -4.07 5.99 8.37
CA MET A 227 -2.96 5.64 9.24
C MET A 227 -2.77 6.67 10.37
N TYR A 228 -2.87 7.96 10.05
CA TYR A 228 -2.86 9.03 11.04
C TYR A 228 -4.05 8.91 12.02
N PHE A 229 -5.26 8.66 11.51
CA PHE A 229 -6.44 8.43 12.34
C PHE A 229 -6.22 7.28 13.34
N LEU A 230 -5.69 6.14 12.89
CA LEU A 230 -5.43 4.99 13.75
C LEU A 230 -4.35 5.29 14.81
N MET A 231 -3.32 6.05 14.46
CA MET A 231 -2.30 6.48 15.41
C MET A 231 -2.89 7.34 16.55
N ILE A 232 -3.82 8.23 16.23
CA ILE A 232 -4.39 9.14 17.22
C ILE A 232 -5.48 8.46 18.05
N ASN A 233 -6.35 7.65 17.44
CA ASN A 233 -7.56 7.15 18.12
C ASN A 233 -7.35 5.84 18.86
N ARG A 234 -6.57 4.88 18.33
CA ARG A 234 -6.19 3.61 18.99
C ARG A 234 -7.34 2.82 19.64
N LYS A 235 -8.55 2.87 19.05
CA LYS A 235 -9.76 2.32 19.69
C LYS A 235 -9.90 0.82 19.54
N GLU A 236 -9.58 0.30 18.37
CA GLU A 236 -9.79 -1.09 18.01
C GLU A 236 -8.55 -1.65 17.34
N SER A 237 -8.09 -2.80 17.83
CA SER A 237 -6.99 -3.55 17.23
C SER A 237 -7.52 -4.65 16.32
N GLY A 238 -6.78 -4.94 15.25
CA GLY A 238 -7.14 -6.02 14.32
C GLY A 238 -6.62 -5.79 12.92
N ILE A 239 -7.09 -6.61 12.00
CA ILE A 239 -6.79 -6.48 10.57
C ILE A 239 -7.94 -5.71 9.91
N PHE A 240 -7.61 -4.73 9.10
CA PHE A 240 -8.55 -3.85 8.42
C PHE A 240 -8.26 -3.79 6.93
N ASN A 241 -9.29 -3.88 6.12
CA ASN A 241 -9.19 -3.48 4.72
C ASN A 241 -8.95 -1.99 4.59
N LEU A 242 -8.18 -1.61 3.56
CA LEU A 242 -8.00 -0.21 3.20
C LEU A 242 -8.10 -0.03 1.69
N GLY A 243 -9.32 0.19 1.26
CA GLY A 243 -9.79 0.55 -0.07
C GLY A 243 -10.86 1.64 0.04
N THR A 244 -11.69 1.77 -0.97
CA THR A 244 -12.77 2.78 -1.04
C THR A 244 -14.16 2.18 -0.93
N SER A 245 -14.33 0.86 -1.02
CA SER A 245 -15.59 0.12 -1.26
C SER A 245 -16.28 0.52 -2.57
N LYS A 246 -15.51 0.93 -3.57
CA LYS A 246 -16.01 1.34 -4.88
C LYS A 246 -15.05 0.85 -5.96
N ALA A 247 -15.24 -0.36 -6.41
CA ALA A 247 -14.48 -0.89 -7.53
C ALA A 247 -14.74 -0.11 -8.81
N ARG A 248 -13.68 0.30 -9.50
CA ARG A 248 -13.72 1.07 -10.74
C ARG A 248 -12.98 0.32 -11.85
N THR A 249 -13.37 0.55 -13.08
CA THR A 249 -12.76 -0.11 -14.22
C THR A 249 -11.39 0.47 -14.56
N PHE A 250 -10.55 -0.32 -15.23
CA PHE A 250 -9.31 0.24 -15.81
C PHE A 250 -9.61 1.26 -16.90
N HIS A 251 -10.73 1.10 -17.61
CA HIS A 251 -11.19 2.09 -18.57
C HIS A 251 -11.47 3.43 -17.88
N ASP A 252 -12.24 3.45 -16.77
CA ASP A 252 -12.49 4.67 -15.98
C ASP A 252 -11.19 5.36 -15.57
N LEU A 253 -10.22 4.59 -15.05
CA LEU A 253 -8.96 5.12 -14.61
C LEU A 253 -8.18 5.79 -15.76
N VAL A 254 -8.11 5.14 -16.90
CA VAL A 254 -7.38 5.65 -18.08
C VAL A 254 -8.09 6.86 -18.70
N SER A 255 -9.42 6.82 -18.81
CA SER A 255 -10.23 7.95 -19.29
C SER A 255 -10.02 9.20 -18.42
N ASN A 256 -9.99 9.03 -17.08
CA ASN A 256 -9.69 10.13 -16.17
C ASN A 256 -8.25 10.63 -16.29
N THR A 257 -7.30 9.75 -16.63
CA THR A 257 -5.91 10.16 -16.89
C THR A 257 -5.82 11.03 -18.15
N PHE A 258 -6.45 10.63 -19.27
CA PHE A 258 -6.55 11.47 -20.48
C PHE A 258 -7.19 12.82 -20.18
N LYS A 259 -8.32 12.82 -19.48
CA LYS A 259 -9.03 14.04 -19.08
C LYS A 259 -8.16 14.97 -18.24
N ALA A 260 -7.42 14.43 -17.26
CA ALA A 260 -6.53 15.20 -16.42
C ALA A 260 -5.35 15.81 -17.22
N MET A 261 -4.88 15.11 -18.26
CA MET A 261 -3.85 15.60 -19.19
C MET A 261 -4.39 16.59 -20.22
N GLY A 262 -5.72 16.80 -20.33
CA GLY A 262 -6.35 17.66 -21.34
C GLY A 262 -6.28 17.09 -22.76
N LEU A 263 -6.18 15.77 -22.91
CA LEU A 263 -6.05 15.07 -24.19
C LEU A 263 -7.34 14.29 -24.53
N PRO A 264 -7.67 14.13 -25.82
CA PRO A 264 -8.74 13.23 -26.22
C PRO A 264 -8.38 11.78 -25.90
N GLU A 265 -9.41 10.99 -25.52
CA GLU A 265 -9.22 9.58 -25.21
C GLU A 265 -8.80 8.80 -26.47
N ASN A 266 -7.74 7.98 -26.32
CA ASN A 266 -7.22 7.10 -27.37
C ASN A 266 -6.72 5.81 -26.73
N ILE A 267 -7.63 4.81 -26.65
CA ILE A 267 -7.35 3.52 -26.01
C ILE A 267 -7.30 2.43 -27.08
N GLU A 268 -6.23 1.65 -27.08
CA GLU A 268 -6.06 0.43 -27.87
C GLU A 268 -6.24 -0.78 -26.96
N PHE A 269 -7.06 -1.74 -27.34
CA PHE A 269 -7.18 -2.99 -26.61
C PHE A 269 -6.26 -4.04 -27.18
N ILE A 270 -5.40 -4.62 -26.32
CA ILE A 270 -4.43 -5.68 -26.64
C ILE A 270 -4.77 -6.95 -25.87
N ASP A 271 -4.34 -8.09 -26.35
CA ASP A 271 -4.57 -9.36 -25.65
C ASP A 271 -3.78 -9.41 -24.34
N THR A 272 -4.43 -9.94 -23.30
CA THR A 272 -3.74 -10.24 -22.04
C THR A 272 -2.66 -11.30 -22.30
N PRO A 273 -1.41 -11.09 -21.85
CA PRO A 273 -0.35 -12.10 -21.99
C PRO A 273 -0.78 -13.46 -21.43
N GLU A 274 -0.40 -14.53 -22.15
CA GLU A 274 -0.86 -15.89 -21.84
C GLU A 274 -0.44 -16.37 -20.45
N ASP A 275 0.77 -15.99 -20.03
CA ASP A 275 1.38 -16.35 -18.76
C ASP A 275 0.66 -15.79 -17.51
N ILE A 276 -0.16 -14.74 -17.67
CA ILE A 276 -0.91 -14.14 -16.56
C ILE A 276 -2.42 -14.36 -16.65
N ARG A 277 -2.96 -14.94 -17.74
CA ARG A 277 -4.41 -15.05 -17.96
C ARG A 277 -5.13 -15.83 -16.86
N ASP A 278 -4.56 -16.96 -16.45
CA ASP A 278 -5.20 -17.85 -15.47
C ASP A 278 -5.16 -17.31 -14.05
N THR A 279 -4.25 -16.38 -13.77
CA THR A 279 -4.11 -15.72 -12.46
C THR A 279 -4.60 -14.28 -12.47
N TYR A 280 -5.20 -13.83 -13.58
CA TYR A 280 -5.64 -12.44 -13.72
C TYR A 280 -6.94 -12.19 -12.96
N GLN A 281 -6.87 -11.39 -11.92
CA GLN A 281 -8.04 -11.00 -11.15
C GLN A 281 -8.93 -10.05 -11.98
N TYR A 282 -10.23 -10.33 -12.08
CA TYR A 282 -11.19 -9.48 -12.80
C TYR A 282 -11.89 -8.47 -11.90
N PHE A 283 -11.94 -8.74 -10.60
CA PHE A 283 -12.63 -7.90 -9.64
C PHE A 283 -11.92 -7.88 -8.29
N THR A 284 -11.77 -6.71 -7.69
CA THR A 284 -11.43 -6.54 -6.26
C THR A 284 -12.16 -5.33 -5.70
N GLU A 285 -12.80 -5.48 -4.53
CA GLU A 285 -13.48 -4.39 -3.82
C GLU A 285 -13.38 -4.63 -2.31
N ALA A 286 -12.87 -3.65 -1.59
CA ALA A 286 -12.71 -3.73 -0.14
C ALA A 286 -14.06 -3.67 0.58
N ARG A 287 -14.30 -4.56 1.52
CA ARG A 287 -15.32 -4.35 2.56
C ARG A 287 -14.71 -3.51 3.67
N MET A 288 -15.31 -2.36 3.94
CA MET A 288 -14.73 -1.33 4.83
C MET A 288 -15.50 -1.17 6.14
N GLU A 289 -16.47 -2.06 6.42
CA GLU A 289 -17.36 -1.96 7.58
C GLU A 289 -16.59 -1.95 8.89
N ARG A 290 -15.53 -2.77 9.01
CA ARG A 290 -14.71 -2.84 10.21
C ARG A 290 -13.98 -1.52 10.49
N LEU A 291 -13.34 -0.93 9.49
CA LEU A 291 -12.70 0.39 9.64
C LEU A 291 -13.71 1.50 9.96
N ARG A 292 -14.91 1.44 9.35
CA ARG A 292 -16.00 2.38 9.66
C ARG A 292 -16.48 2.23 11.10
N SER A 293 -16.65 1.00 11.58
CA SER A 293 -17.04 0.71 12.97
C SER A 293 -15.97 1.14 13.97
N ALA A 294 -14.68 1.07 13.61
CA ALA A 294 -13.58 1.61 14.40
C ALA A 294 -13.59 3.15 14.50
N GLY A 295 -14.47 3.82 13.74
CA GLY A 295 -14.75 5.25 13.84
C GLY A 295 -14.18 6.12 12.70
N TYR A 296 -13.58 5.54 11.67
CA TYR A 296 -13.17 6.32 10.50
C TYR A 296 -14.37 6.60 9.60
N THR A 297 -14.91 7.81 9.68
CA THR A 297 -16.14 8.23 8.96
C THR A 297 -15.90 9.14 7.77
N ARG A 298 -14.65 9.57 7.53
CA ARG A 298 -14.33 10.46 6.40
C ARG A 298 -14.59 9.76 5.06
N SER A 299 -15.03 10.55 4.08
CA SER A 299 -15.17 10.07 2.70
C SER A 299 -13.79 9.92 2.07
N PHE A 300 -13.64 8.92 1.21
CA PHE A 300 -12.45 8.75 0.39
C PHE A 300 -12.53 9.65 -0.86
N THR A 301 -11.38 10.07 -1.35
CA THR A 301 -11.22 10.84 -2.58
C THR A 301 -11.78 10.02 -3.77
N SER A 302 -12.57 10.66 -4.65
CA SER A 302 -13.05 9.99 -5.86
C SER A 302 -11.89 9.64 -6.80
N LEU A 303 -12.07 8.63 -7.65
CA LEU A 303 -11.06 8.29 -8.66
C LEU A 303 -10.75 9.50 -9.55
N GLU A 304 -11.79 10.26 -9.94
CA GLU A 304 -11.70 11.46 -10.75
C GLU A 304 -10.82 12.53 -10.11
N ASP A 305 -11.07 12.83 -8.83
CA ASP A 305 -10.35 13.87 -8.10
C ASP A 305 -8.90 13.42 -7.79
N GLY A 306 -8.71 12.17 -7.37
CA GLY A 306 -7.39 11.63 -7.06
C GLY A 306 -6.49 11.55 -8.29
N VAL A 307 -7.01 11.08 -9.43
CA VAL A 307 -6.25 11.05 -10.70
C VAL A 307 -5.94 12.47 -11.17
N ASN A 308 -6.91 13.40 -11.08
CA ASN A 308 -6.69 14.79 -11.48
C ASN A 308 -5.62 15.47 -10.61
N ASP A 309 -5.67 15.28 -9.28
CA ASP A 309 -4.64 15.82 -8.36
C ASP A 309 -3.27 15.22 -8.66
N TYR A 310 -3.19 13.89 -8.82
CA TYR A 310 -1.93 13.20 -9.08
C TYR A 310 -1.29 13.65 -10.41
N VAL A 311 -2.08 13.70 -11.49
CA VAL A 311 -1.57 14.08 -12.81
C VAL A 311 -1.13 15.53 -12.82
N LYS A 312 -1.99 16.47 -12.38
CA LYS A 312 -1.71 17.92 -12.53
C LYS A 312 -0.69 18.46 -11.55
N ASN A 313 -0.74 18.01 -10.29
CA ASN A 313 0.08 18.60 -9.25
C ASN A 313 1.41 17.86 -9.06
N TYR A 314 1.55 16.63 -9.57
CA TYR A 314 2.75 15.82 -9.35
C TYR A 314 3.36 15.27 -10.64
N LEU A 315 2.59 14.55 -11.49
CA LEU A 315 3.17 13.85 -12.64
C LEU A 315 3.67 14.80 -13.73
N GLN A 316 2.96 15.89 -14.00
CA GLN A 316 3.35 16.85 -15.05
C GLN A 316 4.74 17.43 -14.81
N ASP A 317 5.05 17.78 -13.58
CA ASP A 317 6.31 18.41 -13.16
C ASP A 317 7.26 17.44 -12.45
N SER A 318 6.90 16.15 -12.35
CA SER A 318 7.65 15.14 -11.60
C SER A 318 7.92 15.54 -10.14
N LYS A 319 6.94 16.18 -9.48
CA LYS A 319 7.03 16.60 -8.08
C LYS A 319 6.81 15.42 -7.13
N ILE A 320 7.37 15.54 -5.95
CA ILE A 320 7.06 14.68 -4.78
C ILE A 320 6.09 15.40 -3.84
N TYR A 321 5.33 14.60 -3.11
CA TYR A 321 4.45 15.11 -2.03
C TYR A 321 5.17 15.12 -0.71
#